data_7dfb43b4138f53680756999a92d92e09
#
_entry.id   7dfb43b4138f53680756999a92d92e09
#
_cell.length_a   1.000
_cell.length_b   1.000
_cell.length_c   1.000
_cell.angle_alpha   90.00
_cell.angle_beta   90.00
_cell.angle_gamma   90.00
#
_symmetry.space_group_name_H-M   'P 1'
#
loop_
_entity.id
_entity.type
_entity.pdbx_description
1 polymer ?
#
loop_
_entity_poly.entity_id
_entity_poly.type
_entity_poly.pdbx_seq_one_letter_code
_entity_poly.pdbx_strand_id
1 'polypeptide(L)'
;MKHVKVTENAVPVSFRRIAEQTILFRLVNPKRNNTKAFQVFESVKNSTTIKEAFSKGYRPIDYDYDTTKNNRFKKAHLLSSTQLNKNKKAMYQDLLAHNAAYIKSNKVSDEIKKSQAYYTDIIS
;
A
#
# COMPACT_ATOMS: atom_id res chain seq x y z
N MET A 1 29.38 -0.59 12.98
CA MET A 1 28.74 -0.57 12.65
C MET A 1 28.04 -0.80 12.18
N LYS A 2 27.63 -1.15 11.88
CA LYS A 2 26.88 -1.33 11.56
C LYS A 2 26.05 -1.50 10.77
N HIS A 3 25.90 -2.02 10.16
CA HIS A 3 25.11 -2.27 9.49
C HIS A 3 24.29 -2.99 9.49
N VAL A 4 24.41 -2.89 9.34
CA VAL A 4 23.35 -3.56 9.65
C VAL A 4 22.35 -3.99 8.60
N LYS A 5 21.58 -4.95 8.84
CA LYS A 5 20.61 -5.38 7.93
C LYS A 5 19.46 -4.51 7.96
N VAL A 6 19.48 -3.52 7.16
CA VAL A 6 18.48 -2.49 7.17
C VAL A 6 17.10 -3.05 6.93
N THR A 7 16.97 -3.97 6.01
CA THR A 7 15.67 -4.49 5.64
C THR A 7 14.95 -5.17 6.79
N GLU A 8 15.66 -6.00 7.53
CA GLU A 8 15.07 -6.68 8.66
C GLU A 8 14.68 -5.72 9.75
N ASN A 9 15.54 -4.75 10.02
CA ASN A 9 15.30 -3.81 11.09
C ASN A 9 14.27 -2.76 10.76
N ALA A 10 13.95 -2.60 9.48
CA ALA A 10 12.98 -1.61 9.06
C ALA A 10 11.56 -2.01 9.42
N VAL A 11 11.29 -3.31 9.63
CA VAL A 11 9.94 -3.76 9.93
C VAL A 11 9.68 -3.72 11.42
N PRO A 12 8.73 -2.89 11.88
CA PRO A 12 8.40 -2.84 13.30
C PRO A 12 7.93 -4.19 13.81
N VAL A 13 8.17 -4.46 15.09
CA VAL A 13 7.83 -5.74 15.69
C VAL A 13 6.38 -6.13 15.44
N SER A 14 5.46 -5.17 15.56
CA SER A 14 4.05 -5.45 15.39
C SER A 14 3.66 -5.85 13.98
N PHE A 15 4.54 -5.62 13.01
CA PHE A 15 4.27 -5.96 11.61
C PHE A 15 5.03 -7.19 11.11
N ARG A 16 5.88 -7.78 11.96
CA ARG A 16 6.76 -8.86 11.49
C ARG A 16 6.01 -10.11 11.07
N ARG A 17 4.89 -10.40 11.73
CA ARG A 17 4.10 -11.57 11.37
C ARG A 17 3.48 -11.46 9.98
N ILE A 18 3.23 -10.24 9.54
CA ILE A 18 2.57 -10.01 8.27
C ILE A 18 3.50 -9.39 7.24
N ALA A 19 4.81 -9.43 7.51
CA ALA A 19 5.80 -8.74 6.66
C ALA A 19 5.76 -9.19 5.20
N GLU A 20 5.46 -10.46 4.97
CA GLU A 20 5.41 -10.99 3.61
C GLU A 20 4.03 -10.88 2.97
N GLN A 21 3.08 -10.30 3.67
CA GLN A 21 1.73 -10.17 3.16
C GLN A 21 1.70 -9.25 1.95
N THR A 22 0.94 -9.67 0.93
CA THR A 22 0.76 -8.88 -0.27
C THR A 22 -0.04 -7.62 0.04
N ILE A 23 0.43 -6.51 -0.48
CA ILE A 23 -0.28 -5.24 -0.36
C ILE A 23 -0.36 -4.60 -1.74
N LEU A 24 -1.24 -3.61 -1.87
CA LEU A 24 -1.38 -2.86 -3.11
C LEU A 24 -1.67 -1.42 -2.77
N PHE A 25 -0.79 -0.53 -3.19
CA PHE A 25 -0.98 0.91 -3.02
C PHE A 25 -1.75 1.49 -4.19
N ARG A 26 -2.41 2.64 -3.94
CA ARG A 26 -2.95 3.43 -5.01
C ARG A 26 -1.78 3.91 -5.86
N LEU A 27 -1.82 3.69 -7.16
CA LEU A 27 -0.66 3.93 -8.01
C LEU A 27 -0.43 5.42 -8.32
N VAL A 28 -1.52 6.20 -8.34
CA VAL A 28 -1.38 7.65 -8.46
C VAL A 28 -1.37 8.22 -7.06
N ASN A 29 -0.29 8.89 -6.70
CA ASN A 29 -0.08 9.37 -5.34
C ASN A 29 -1.20 10.31 -4.91
N PRO A 30 -1.96 9.98 -3.85
CA PRO A 30 -3.09 10.80 -3.42
C PRO A 30 -2.71 11.91 -2.45
N LYS A 31 -1.44 12.00 -2.06
CA LYS A 31 -1.02 12.99 -1.07
C LYS A 31 -0.79 14.34 -1.71
N ARG A 32 -0.77 15.38 -0.87
CA ARG A 32 -0.54 16.73 -1.35
C ARG A 32 0.92 16.92 -1.77
N ASN A 33 1.14 17.53 -2.93
CA ASN A 33 2.48 17.84 -3.40
C ASN A 33 3.26 18.66 -2.39
N ASN A 34 4.56 18.48 -2.39
CA ASN A 34 5.47 19.24 -1.52
C ASN A 34 5.33 18.95 -0.03
N THR A 35 4.83 17.75 0.30
CA THR A 35 4.74 17.34 1.70
C THR A 35 5.60 16.11 1.92
N LYS A 36 5.94 15.88 3.18
CA LYS A 36 6.65 14.65 3.55
C LYS A 36 5.82 13.43 3.21
N ALA A 37 4.51 13.51 3.44
CA ALA A 37 3.62 12.38 3.14
C ALA A 37 3.68 12.02 1.66
N PHE A 38 3.73 13.03 0.78
CA PHE A 38 3.84 12.78 -0.66
C PHE A 38 5.14 12.05 -0.96
N GLN A 39 6.25 12.52 -0.40
CA GLN A 39 7.56 11.92 -0.66
C GLN A 39 7.62 10.47 -0.21
N VAL A 40 7.11 10.20 0.97
CA VAL A 40 7.10 8.83 1.50
C VAL A 40 6.23 7.92 0.64
N PHE A 41 5.02 8.38 0.30
CA PHE A 41 4.11 7.58 -0.51
C PHE A 41 4.72 7.30 -1.89
N GLU A 42 5.31 8.31 -2.49
CA GLU A 42 5.93 8.15 -3.81
C GLU A 42 7.05 7.10 -3.77
N SER A 43 7.80 7.04 -2.67
CA SER A 43 8.88 6.08 -2.50
C SER A 43 8.40 4.65 -2.36
N VAL A 44 7.20 4.45 -1.80
CA VAL A 44 6.76 3.11 -1.43
C VAL A 44 5.62 2.57 -2.29
N LYS A 45 4.97 3.40 -3.11
CA LYS A 45 3.74 2.99 -3.80
C LYS A 45 3.91 1.82 -4.75
N ASN A 46 5.13 1.52 -5.16
CA ASN A 46 5.37 0.37 -6.03
C ASN A 46 5.73 -0.90 -5.26
N SER A 47 5.69 -0.84 -3.94
CA SER A 47 5.95 -2.01 -3.10
C SER A 47 4.76 -2.96 -3.14
N THR A 48 5.03 -4.25 -3.02
CA THR A 48 3.97 -5.26 -3.08
C THR A 48 3.93 -6.13 -1.82
N THR A 49 4.81 -5.87 -0.85
CA THR A 49 4.71 -6.52 0.46
C THR A 49 4.93 -5.46 1.54
N ILE A 50 4.43 -5.78 2.74
CA ILE A 50 4.62 -4.89 3.88
C ILE A 50 6.10 -4.68 4.17
N LYS A 51 6.87 -5.75 4.12
CA LYS A 51 8.31 -5.69 4.34
C LYS A 51 8.99 -4.72 3.38
N GLU A 52 8.65 -4.82 2.11
CA GLU A 52 9.25 -3.95 1.10
C GLU A 52 8.91 -2.49 1.36
N ALA A 53 7.67 -2.19 1.72
CA ALA A 53 7.26 -0.82 1.97
C ALA A 53 8.03 -0.23 3.16
N PHE A 54 8.12 -0.98 4.26
CA PHE A 54 8.86 -0.47 5.42
C PHE A 54 10.34 -0.31 5.14
N SER A 55 10.91 -1.16 4.28
CA SER A 55 12.32 -1.02 3.93
C SER A 55 12.60 0.24 3.11
N LYS A 56 11.56 0.84 2.55
CA LYS A 56 11.69 2.07 1.76
C LYS A 56 11.27 3.32 2.54
N GLY A 57 11.03 3.19 3.84
CA GLY A 57 10.74 4.34 4.68
C GLY A 57 9.29 4.50 5.12
N TYR A 58 8.41 3.56 4.77
CA TYR A 58 7.03 3.60 5.23
C TYR A 58 7.01 3.41 6.75
N ARG A 59 6.04 4.03 7.42
CA ARG A 59 5.95 3.98 8.88
C ARG A 59 4.61 3.44 9.32
N PRO A 60 4.52 2.89 10.55
CA PRO A 60 3.22 2.40 11.06
C PRO A 60 2.11 3.44 11.00
N ILE A 61 2.44 4.70 11.30
CA ILE A 61 1.43 5.76 11.24
C ILE A 61 0.93 5.98 9.82
N ASP A 62 1.81 5.83 8.82
CA ASP A 62 1.41 5.94 7.42
C ASP A 62 0.50 4.79 7.05
N TYR A 63 0.81 3.59 7.49
CA TYR A 63 0.00 2.40 7.23
C TYR A 63 -1.41 2.58 7.80
N ASP A 64 -1.49 3.03 9.06
CA ASP A 64 -2.78 3.26 9.69
C ASP A 64 -3.60 4.29 8.94
N TYR A 65 -2.97 5.39 8.59
CA TYR A 65 -3.65 6.45 7.87
C TYR A 65 -4.18 5.96 6.53
N ASP A 66 -3.35 5.25 5.79
CA ASP A 66 -3.70 4.85 4.43
C ASP A 66 -4.73 3.72 4.38
N THR A 67 -4.81 2.91 5.45
CA THR A 67 -5.74 1.77 5.47
C THR A 67 -7.00 2.03 6.28
N THR A 68 -6.90 2.76 7.38
CA THR A 68 -8.04 2.90 8.29
C THR A 68 -8.49 4.33 8.49
N LYS A 69 -7.57 5.26 8.70
CA LYS A 69 -7.97 6.62 9.05
C LYS A 69 -8.58 7.39 7.91
N ASN A 70 -8.33 6.96 6.69
CA ASN A 70 -8.99 7.55 5.53
C ASN A 70 -10.44 7.14 5.41
N ASN A 71 -10.91 6.26 6.28
CA ASN A 71 -12.26 5.74 6.17
C ASN A 71 -13.31 6.86 6.23
N ARG A 72 -13.06 7.88 7.02
CA ARG A 72 -14.01 8.97 7.10
C ARG A 72 -14.13 9.75 5.81
N PHE A 73 -13.14 9.67 4.94
CA PHE A 73 -13.17 10.29 3.62
C PHE A 73 -13.60 9.32 2.55
N LYS A 74 -13.84 8.07 2.94
CA LYS A 74 -14.28 7.00 2.04
C LYS A 74 -13.30 6.75 0.91
N LYS A 75 -12.02 6.87 1.22
CA LYS A 75 -10.97 6.56 0.28
C LYS A 75 -9.90 5.72 0.95
N ALA A 76 -9.55 4.61 0.30
CA ALA A 76 -8.43 3.81 0.73
C ALA A 76 -7.25 4.13 -0.16
N HIS A 77 -6.08 4.28 0.43
CA HIS A 77 -4.86 4.49 -0.36
C HIS A 77 -4.01 3.25 -0.42
N LEU A 78 -4.36 2.22 0.35
CA LEU A 78 -3.61 0.98 0.44
C LEU A 78 -4.57 -0.16 0.73
N LEU A 79 -4.38 -1.27 0.04
CA LEU A 79 -5.10 -2.51 0.34
C LEU A 79 -4.15 -3.47 1.03
N SER A 80 -4.63 -4.04 2.13
CA SER A 80 -3.91 -5.08 2.87
C SER A 80 -4.96 -6.03 3.41
N SER A 81 -4.72 -7.34 3.27
CA SER A 81 -5.69 -8.33 3.74
C SER A 81 -6.04 -8.15 5.20
N THR A 82 -5.07 -7.71 6.00
CA THR A 82 -5.28 -7.50 7.43
C THR A 82 -6.32 -6.41 7.70
N GLN A 83 -6.43 -5.43 6.81
CA GLN A 83 -7.29 -4.27 7.01
C GLN A 83 -8.58 -4.30 6.22
N LEU A 84 -8.82 -5.37 5.46
CA LEU A 84 -10.04 -5.44 4.66
C LEU A 84 -11.27 -5.54 5.56
N ASN A 85 -12.30 -4.81 5.19
CA ASN A 85 -13.54 -4.75 5.94
C ASN A 85 -14.69 -4.74 4.95
N LYS A 86 -15.60 -5.70 5.08
CA LYS A 86 -16.73 -5.84 4.15
C LYS A 86 -17.56 -4.57 4.00
N ASN A 87 -17.68 -3.82 5.09
CA ASN A 87 -18.49 -2.60 5.08
C ASN A 87 -17.86 -1.48 4.27
N LYS A 88 -16.63 -1.65 3.82
CA LYS A 88 -15.90 -0.62 3.09
C LYS A 88 -15.54 -1.05 1.69
N LYS A 89 -16.31 -1.99 1.16
CA LYS A 89 -16.05 -2.53 -0.17
C LYS A 89 -15.98 -1.47 -1.25
N ALA A 90 -16.85 -0.47 -1.19
CA ALA A 90 -16.88 0.58 -2.19
C ALA A 90 -15.56 1.37 -2.25
N MET A 91 -14.92 1.58 -1.09
CA MET A 91 -13.62 2.26 -1.06
C MET A 91 -12.54 1.46 -1.77
N TYR A 92 -12.57 0.15 -1.55
CA TYR A 92 -11.57 -0.73 -2.15
C TYR A 92 -11.80 -0.85 -3.65
N GLN A 93 -13.06 -0.91 -4.07
CA GLN A 93 -13.36 -0.95 -5.50
C GLN A 93 -12.92 0.32 -6.20
N ASP A 94 -13.02 1.46 -5.53
CA ASP A 94 -12.55 2.73 -6.07
C ASP A 94 -11.04 2.69 -6.32
N LEU A 95 -10.27 2.20 -5.34
CA LEU A 95 -8.82 2.08 -5.49
C LEU A 95 -8.49 1.16 -6.66
N LEU A 96 -9.15 0.00 -6.71
CA LEU A 96 -8.88 -0.97 -7.77
C LEU A 96 -9.23 -0.44 -9.16
N ALA A 97 -10.31 0.33 -9.26
CA ALA A 97 -10.69 0.90 -10.54
C ALA A 97 -9.69 1.94 -11.03
N HIS A 98 -9.23 2.81 -10.12
CA HIS A 98 -8.23 3.81 -10.47
C HIS A 98 -6.92 3.14 -10.88
N ASN A 99 -6.53 2.10 -10.15
CA ASN A 99 -5.30 1.38 -10.48
C ASN A 99 -5.43 0.67 -11.82
N ALA A 100 -6.59 0.09 -12.11
CA ALA A 100 -6.80 -0.58 -13.39
C ALA A 100 -6.64 0.38 -14.56
N ALA A 101 -7.19 1.59 -14.42
CA ALA A 101 -7.04 2.61 -15.46
C ALA A 101 -5.57 3.02 -15.62
N TYR A 102 -4.87 3.18 -14.50
CA TYR A 102 -3.45 3.52 -14.55
C TYR A 102 -2.63 2.44 -15.24
N ILE A 103 -2.91 1.18 -14.93
CA ILE A 103 -2.18 0.05 -15.50
C ILE A 103 -2.37 -0.03 -17.01
N LYS A 104 -3.56 0.33 -17.48
CA LYS A 104 -3.83 0.33 -18.92
C LYS A 104 -2.95 1.29 -19.69
N SER A 105 -2.62 2.43 -19.08
CA SER A 105 -1.93 3.52 -19.77
C SER A 105 -0.46 3.66 -19.38
N ASN A 106 0.01 2.85 -18.45
CA ASN A 106 1.36 2.98 -17.92
C ASN A 106 2.01 1.63 -17.75
N LYS A 107 3.34 1.62 -17.78
CA LYS A 107 4.07 0.41 -17.59
C LYS A 107 4.23 0.16 -16.09
N VAL A 108 3.83 -1.00 -15.62
CA VAL A 108 3.99 -1.36 -14.21
C VAL A 108 4.60 -2.75 -14.11
N SER A 109 5.14 -3.08 -12.94
CA SER A 109 5.78 -4.38 -12.75
C SER A 109 4.74 -5.50 -12.72
N ASP A 110 5.21 -6.72 -12.98
CA ASP A 110 4.34 -7.89 -12.92
C ASP A 110 3.84 -8.12 -11.50
N GLU A 111 4.64 -7.81 -10.48
CA GLU A 111 4.22 -7.95 -9.09
C GLU A 111 3.03 -7.06 -8.78
N ILE A 112 3.04 -5.84 -9.29
CA ILE A 112 1.90 -4.94 -9.09
C ILE A 112 0.67 -5.50 -9.78
N LYS A 113 0.82 -6.01 -11.00
CA LYS A 113 -0.31 -6.61 -11.72
C LYS A 113 -0.88 -7.80 -10.97
N LYS A 114 -0.02 -8.62 -10.37
CA LYS A 114 -0.47 -9.76 -9.58
C LYS A 114 -1.24 -9.30 -8.34
N SER A 115 -0.73 -8.27 -7.67
CA SER A 115 -1.42 -7.73 -6.50
C SER A 115 -2.78 -7.15 -6.87
N GLN A 116 -2.85 -6.48 -8.02
CA GLN A 116 -4.11 -5.94 -8.52
C GLN A 116 -5.12 -7.07 -8.75
N ALA A 117 -4.70 -8.14 -9.41
CA ALA A 117 -5.57 -9.28 -9.68
C ALA A 117 -6.01 -9.97 -8.40
N TYR A 118 -5.08 -10.13 -7.47
CA TYR A 118 -5.36 -10.77 -6.19
C TYR A 118 -6.46 -10.03 -5.42
N TYR A 119 -6.34 -8.71 -5.31
CA TYR A 119 -7.33 -7.94 -4.58
C TYR A 119 -8.63 -7.78 -5.35
N THR A 120 -8.59 -7.73 -6.67
CA THR A 120 -9.80 -7.72 -7.47
C THR A 120 -10.61 -8.98 -7.20
N ASP A 121 -9.93 -10.11 -7.11
CA ASP A 121 -10.57 -11.40 -6.82
C ASP A 121 -11.21 -11.40 -5.43
N ILE A 122 -10.48 -10.94 -4.44
CA ILE A 122 -10.96 -10.94 -3.06
C ILE A 122 -12.17 -10.02 -2.88
N ILE A 123 -12.12 -8.85 -3.52
CA ILE A 123 -13.12 -7.81 -3.32
C ILE A 123 -14.41 -8.08 -4.12
N SER A 124 -14.30 -8.77 -5.24
CA SER A 124 -15.47 -8.98 -6.13
C SER A 124 -16.51 -9.98 -5.56
#